data_21ca23853cb2dbdd6e961b6231d019e6
#
_entry.id   21ca23853cb2dbdd6e961b6231d019e6
#
_cell.length_a   1.000
_cell.length_b   1.000
_cell.length_c   1.000
_cell.angle_alpha   90.00
_cell.angle_beta   90.00
_cell.angle_gamma   90.00
#
_symmetry.space_group_name_H-M   'P 1'
#
loop_
_entity.id
_entity.type
_entity.pdbx_description
1 polymer ?
#
loop_
_entity_poly.entity_id
_entity_poly.type
_entity_poly.pdbx_seq_one_letter_code
_entity_poly.pdbx_strand_id
1 'polypeptide(L)'
;GLAVGVVVLAVLSACYKELREKPAQLMRPVAPKEGKRILLERIPFIWKRLSFIWKATMRNLFRYKKRFFMTIFGIGGCMALLLLGFGIKDSISAISEKQYGEIITYDFSITHKDGISETKKEDLIQYAKEQEHMTDLIEVSESAVTIRANGKKQDATMIQPMSKKDLNGYISLQDRKSKTKYQLDDDGIILTEKAASLLGVKKGDSIKIQRSGDKQIT
;
A
#
# COMPACT_ATOMS: atom_id res chain seq x y z
N GLY A 1 -14.38 -17.92 12.35
CA GLY A 1 -13.73 -19.24 12.55
C GLY A 1 -12.35 -19.15 13.19
N LEU A 2 -11.41 -18.43 12.58
CA LEU A 2 -9.98 -18.47 12.95
C LEU A 2 -9.71 -17.90 14.36
N ALA A 3 -10.36 -16.80 14.73
CA ALA A 3 -10.21 -16.20 16.06
C ALA A 3 -10.71 -17.16 17.19
N VAL A 4 -11.84 -17.81 16.98
CA VAL A 4 -12.38 -18.79 17.92
C VAL A 4 -11.44 -19.98 18.05
N GLY A 5 -10.87 -20.47 16.95
CA GLY A 5 -9.90 -21.58 16.96
C GLY A 5 -8.64 -21.25 17.77
N VAL A 6 -8.10 -20.04 17.63
CA VAL A 6 -6.94 -19.58 18.40
C VAL A 6 -7.25 -19.49 19.89
N VAL A 7 -8.42 -18.95 20.26
CA VAL A 7 -8.85 -18.85 21.65
C VAL A 7 -9.02 -20.24 22.28
N VAL A 8 -9.69 -21.16 21.58
CA VAL A 8 -9.90 -22.54 22.05
C VAL A 8 -8.56 -23.25 22.23
N LEU A 9 -7.64 -23.14 21.28
CA LEU A 9 -6.30 -23.72 21.40
C LEU A 9 -5.52 -23.13 22.58
N ALA A 10 -5.60 -21.83 22.81
CA ALA A 10 -4.94 -21.17 23.93
C ALA A 10 -5.50 -21.66 25.27
N VAL A 11 -6.83 -21.75 25.39
CA VAL A 11 -7.50 -22.25 26.60
C VAL A 11 -7.17 -23.73 26.86
N LEU A 12 -7.27 -24.57 25.83
CA LEU A 12 -6.93 -26.00 25.96
C LEU A 12 -5.47 -26.21 26.36
N SER A 13 -4.53 -25.45 25.80
CA SER A 13 -3.11 -25.55 26.15
C SER A 13 -2.84 -25.10 27.58
N ALA A 14 -3.54 -24.10 28.09
CA ALA A 14 -3.44 -23.63 29.45
C ALA A 14 -4.01 -24.68 30.44
N CYS A 15 -5.23 -25.17 30.18
CA CYS A 15 -5.87 -26.18 31.00
C CYS A 15 -5.09 -27.50 31.02
N TYR A 16 -4.58 -27.96 29.88
CA TYR A 16 -3.79 -29.20 29.80
C TYR A 16 -2.53 -29.12 30.64
N LYS A 17 -1.90 -27.94 30.68
CA LYS A 17 -0.70 -27.73 31.49
C LYS A 17 -0.98 -27.78 32.98
N GLU A 18 -2.09 -27.22 33.46
CA GLU A 18 -2.49 -27.23 34.84
C GLU A 18 -2.99 -28.62 35.29
N LEU A 19 -3.76 -29.30 34.45
CA LEU A 19 -4.25 -30.67 34.74
C LEU A 19 -3.13 -31.73 34.80
N ARG A 20 -1.99 -31.46 34.16
CA ARG A 20 -0.82 -32.35 34.17
C ARG A 20 0.03 -32.22 35.46
N GLU A 21 -0.17 -31.18 36.26
CA GLU A 21 0.53 -31.02 37.54
C GLU A 21 -0.13 -31.91 38.59
N LYS A 22 0.71 -32.58 39.41
CA LYS A 22 0.20 -33.47 40.46
C LYS A 22 -0.59 -32.69 41.52
N PRO A 23 -1.78 -33.17 41.95
CA PRO A 23 -2.63 -32.46 42.93
C PRO A 23 -1.92 -32.04 44.20
N ALA A 24 -0.94 -32.83 44.67
CA ALA A 24 -0.14 -32.52 45.83
C ALA A 24 0.78 -31.31 45.70
N GLN A 25 1.11 -30.88 44.46
CA GLN A 25 1.91 -29.68 44.19
C GLN A 25 1.06 -28.43 44.13
N LEU A 26 -0.21 -28.54 43.73
CA LEU A 26 -1.17 -27.44 43.66
C LEU A 26 -1.59 -26.94 45.06
N MET A 27 -1.55 -27.82 46.07
CA MET A 27 -1.89 -27.47 47.47
C MET A 27 -0.74 -26.82 48.25
N ARG A 28 0.49 -26.82 47.71
CA ARG A 28 1.62 -26.14 48.35
C ARG A 28 1.69 -24.66 47.94
N PRO A 29 1.92 -23.75 48.90
CA PRO A 29 2.21 -22.36 48.55
C PRO A 29 3.41 -22.32 47.60
N VAL A 30 3.22 -21.65 46.44
CA VAL A 30 4.31 -21.52 45.46
C VAL A 30 5.48 -20.79 46.10
N ALA A 31 6.62 -21.46 46.23
CA ALA A 31 7.83 -20.84 46.76
C ALA A 31 8.19 -19.59 45.97
N PRO A 32 8.59 -18.50 46.66
CA PRO A 32 9.01 -17.28 45.99
C PRO A 32 10.13 -17.58 45.00
N LYS A 33 10.00 -17.14 43.76
CA LYS A 33 11.03 -17.33 42.73
C LYS A 33 12.33 -16.69 43.18
N GLU A 34 13.38 -17.49 43.27
CA GLU A 34 14.72 -17.01 43.59
C GLU A 34 15.15 -15.90 42.60
N GLY A 35 15.77 -14.84 43.14
CA GLY A 35 16.24 -13.71 42.36
C GLY A 35 17.46 -14.07 41.52
N LYS A 36 17.22 -14.50 40.26
CA LYS A 36 18.31 -14.71 39.31
C LYS A 36 18.88 -13.38 38.84
N ARG A 37 20.20 -13.29 38.66
CA ARG A 37 20.86 -12.11 38.08
C ARG A 37 20.27 -11.81 36.73
N ILE A 38 19.94 -10.52 36.49
CA ILE A 38 19.38 -10.07 35.24
C ILE A 38 20.49 -9.69 34.25
N LEU A 39 20.19 -9.75 32.94
CA LEU A 39 21.16 -9.42 31.89
C LEU A 39 21.74 -7.99 32.02
N LEU A 40 20.92 -7.03 32.53
CA LEU A 40 21.37 -5.66 32.77
C LEU A 40 22.47 -5.57 33.83
N GLU A 41 22.54 -6.49 34.79
CA GLU A 41 23.61 -6.55 35.80
C GLU A 41 24.96 -6.96 35.20
N ARG A 42 24.97 -7.55 33.99
CA ARG A 42 26.20 -7.89 33.27
C ARG A 42 26.84 -6.71 32.57
N ILE A 43 26.11 -5.59 32.45
CA ILE A 43 26.63 -4.35 31.85
C ILE A 43 26.94 -3.36 32.96
N PRO A 44 28.18 -3.37 33.52
CA PRO A 44 28.52 -2.59 34.73
C PRO A 44 28.43 -1.09 34.52
N PHE A 45 28.64 -0.61 33.28
CA PHE A 45 28.58 0.80 32.96
C PHE A 45 27.17 1.39 33.16
N ILE A 46 26.12 0.69 32.71
CA ILE A 46 24.72 1.12 32.87
C ILE A 46 24.29 0.87 34.32
N TRP A 47 24.61 -0.30 34.88
CA TRP A 47 24.16 -0.71 36.19
C TRP A 47 24.67 0.20 37.33
N LYS A 48 25.92 0.69 37.24
CA LYS A 48 26.48 1.61 38.25
C LYS A 48 25.78 2.98 38.27
N ARG A 49 25.29 3.45 37.12
CA ARG A 49 24.61 4.76 36.99
C ARG A 49 23.14 4.74 37.43
N LEU A 50 22.52 3.57 37.56
CA LEU A 50 21.14 3.44 37.98
C LEU A 50 20.97 3.66 39.48
N SER A 51 19.96 4.44 39.87
CA SER A 51 19.56 4.61 41.27
C SER A 51 19.00 3.29 41.84
N PHE A 52 18.93 3.19 43.17
CA PHE A 52 18.41 2.01 43.87
C PHE A 52 17.00 1.63 43.41
N ILE A 53 16.12 2.63 43.25
CA ILE A 53 14.74 2.41 42.79
C ILE A 53 14.71 1.76 41.40
N TRP A 54 15.50 2.27 40.45
CA TRP A 54 15.58 1.71 39.10
C TRP A 54 16.15 0.28 39.11
N LYS A 55 17.13 0.00 39.95
CA LYS A 55 17.68 -1.36 40.10
C LYS A 55 16.62 -2.33 40.64
N ALA A 56 15.86 -1.92 41.66
CA ALA A 56 14.78 -2.72 42.21
C ALA A 56 13.66 -2.97 41.20
N THR A 57 13.26 -1.91 40.47
CA THR A 57 12.23 -1.99 39.42
C THR A 57 12.66 -2.96 38.31
N MET A 58 13.87 -2.84 37.81
CA MET A 58 14.38 -3.73 36.76
C MET A 58 14.45 -5.20 37.22
N ARG A 59 14.92 -5.46 38.48
CA ARG A 59 14.89 -6.81 39.03
C ARG A 59 13.47 -7.38 39.12
N ASN A 60 12.52 -6.56 39.54
CA ASN A 60 11.12 -6.97 39.66
C ASN A 60 10.49 -7.23 38.27
N LEU A 61 10.76 -6.36 37.29
CA LEU A 61 10.31 -6.48 35.91
C LEU A 61 10.79 -7.80 35.27
N PHE A 62 12.06 -8.10 35.40
CA PHE A 62 12.65 -9.33 34.86
C PHE A 62 12.28 -10.60 35.64
N ARG A 63 11.87 -10.46 36.91
CA ARG A 63 11.31 -11.56 37.70
C ARG A 63 9.98 -12.07 37.13
N TYR A 64 9.13 -11.14 36.69
CA TYR A 64 7.81 -11.42 36.13
C TYR A 64 7.73 -11.21 34.61
N LYS A 65 8.70 -11.72 33.86
CA LYS A 65 8.85 -11.57 32.41
C LYS A 65 7.55 -11.80 31.63
N LYS A 66 6.80 -12.87 31.96
CA LYS A 66 5.55 -13.18 31.26
C LYS A 66 4.53 -12.05 31.37
N ARG A 67 4.32 -11.52 32.58
CA ARG A 67 3.37 -10.41 32.79
C ARG A 67 3.84 -9.15 32.10
N PHE A 68 5.13 -8.85 32.14
CA PHE A 68 5.74 -7.72 31.45
C PHE A 68 5.52 -7.77 29.95
N PHE A 69 5.91 -8.86 29.30
CA PHE A 69 5.71 -9.01 27.87
C PHE A 69 4.24 -9.04 27.46
N MET A 70 3.38 -9.69 28.25
CA MET A 70 1.95 -9.72 28.00
C MET A 70 1.33 -8.31 28.01
N THR A 71 1.76 -7.46 28.94
CA THR A 71 1.31 -6.06 29.02
C THR A 71 1.84 -5.24 27.81
N ILE A 72 3.12 -5.37 27.48
CA ILE A 72 3.70 -4.65 26.33
C ILE A 72 3.03 -5.07 25.02
N PHE A 73 2.88 -6.37 24.79
CA PHE A 73 2.23 -6.85 23.56
C PHE A 73 0.74 -6.52 23.52
N GLY A 74 0.06 -6.52 24.66
CA GLY A 74 -1.33 -6.10 24.74
C GLY A 74 -1.52 -4.62 24.38
N ILE A 75 -0.84 -3.72 25.09
CA ILE A 75 -0.95 -2.29 24.84
C ILE A 75 -0.35 -1.92 23.49
N GLY A 76 0.85 -2.42 23.18
CA GLY A 76 1.53 -2.18 21.90
C GLY A 76 0.76 -2.71 20.71
N GLY A 77 0.13 -3.87 20.82
CA GLY A 77 -0.72 -4.45 19.80
C GLY A 77 -1.95 -3.57 19.51
N CYS A 78 -2.63 -3.10 20.56
CA CYS A 78 -3.77 -2.18 20.39
C CYS A 78 -3.35 -0.87 19.71
N MET A 79 -2.23 -0.27 20.16
CA MET A 79 -1.69 0.93 19.53
C MET A 79 -1.29 0.72 18.07
N ALA A 80 -0.65 -0.41 17.78
CA ALA A 80 -0.27 -0.77 16.40
C ALA A 80 -1.50 -0.91 15.49
N LEU A 81 -2.57 -1.53 15.96
CA LEU A 81 -3.82 -1.65 15.21
C LEU A 81 -4.47 -0.28 14.95
N LEU A 82 -4.48 0.61 15.95
CA LEU A 82 -5.00 1.97 15.78
C LEU A 82 -4.17 2.76 14.75
N LEU A 83 -2.84 2.74 14.87
CA LEU A 83 -1.95 3.39 13.91
C LEU A 83 -2.11 2.84 12.50
N LEU A 84 -2.28 1.52 12.36
CA LEU A 84 -2.51 0.86 11.09
C LEU A 84 -3.85 1.30 10.47
N GLY A 85 -4.92 1.35 11.27
CA GLY A 85 -6.23 1.80 10.83
C GLY A 85 -6.24 3.25 10.34
N PHE A 86 -5.69 4.17 11.13
CA PHE A 86 -5.58 5.58 10.73
C PHE A 86 -4.61 5.77 9.56
N GLY A 87 -3.47 5.05 9.54
CA GLY A 87 -2.51 5.13 8.45
C GLY A 87 -3.08 4.66 7.10
N ILE A 88 -3.89 3.60 7.10
CA ILE A 88 -4.59 3.14 5.89
C ILE A 88 -5.62 4.20 5.44
N LYS A 89 -6.43 4.72 6.36
CA LYS A 89 -7.40 5.77 6.07
C LYS A 89 -6.73 6.98 5.43
N ASP A 90 -5.68 7.50 6.05
CA ASP A 90 -4.96 8.68 5.55
C ASP A 90 -4.30 8.42 4.20
N SER A 91 -3.75 7.21 4.02
CA SER A 91 -3.15 6.81 2.74
C SER A 91 -4.18 6.77 1.62
N ILE A 92 -5.36 6.20 1.85
CA ILE A 92 -6.45 6.14 0.85
C ILE A 92 -6.95 7.54 0.54
N SER A 93 -7.16 8.39 1.55
CA SER A 93 -7.59 9.78 1.35
C SER A 93 -6.58 10.59 0.55
N ALA A 94 -5.29 10.45 0.86
CA ALA A 94 -4.22 11.14 0.13
C ALA A 94 -4.08 10.66 -1.32
N ILE A 95 -4.33 9.36 -1.60
CA ILE A 95 -4.34 8.84 -2.98
C ILE A 95 -5.50 9.47 -3.76
N SER A 96 -6.70 9.46 -3.18
CA SER A 96 -7.90 10.01 -3.83
C SER A 96 -7.73 11.50 -4.15
N GLU A 97 -7.26 12.29 -3.18
CA GLU A 97 -7.02 13.72 -3.35
C GLU A 97 -5.99 14.02 -4.44
N LYS A 98 -4.88 13.28 -4.45
CA LYS A 98 -3.85 13.44 -5.49
C LYS A 98 -4.31 12.98 -6.86
N GLN A 99 -5.03 11.88 -6.94
CA GLN A 99 -5.45 11.32 -8.21
C GLN A 99 -6.52 12.16 -8.87
N TYR A 100 -7.54 12.59 -8.13
CA TYR A 100 -8.69 13.35 -8.66
C TYR A 100 -8.57 14.86 -8.45
N GLY A 101 -7.59 15.34 -7.72
CA GLY A 101 -7.35 16.78 -7.57
C GLY A 101 -6.13 17.30 -8.33
N GLU A 102 -5.06 16.48 -8.46
CA GLU A 102 -3.81 16.92 -9.09
C GLU A 102 -3.54 16.26 -10.45
N ILE A 103 -3.91 14.97 -10.62
CA ILE A 103 -3.53 14.18 -11.81
C ILE A 103 -4.67 14.12 -12.81
N ILE A 104 -5.85 13.72 -12.38
CA ILE A 104 -7.05 13.64 -13.22
C ILE A 104 -7.85 14.89 -12.99
N THR A 105 -8.01 15.71 -14.03
CA THR A 105 -8.68 17.01 -13.96
C THR A 105 -9.98 17.03 -14.76
N TYR A 106 -10.37 15.93 -15.40
CA TYR A 106 -11.67 15.80 -16.03
C TYR A 106 -12.72 15.30 -15.06
N ASP A 107 -13.97 15.74 -15.21
CA ASP A 107 -15.08 15.42 -14.31
C ASP A 107 -15.68 14.05 -14.59
N PHE A 108 -15.78 13.64 -15.87
CA PHE A 108 -16.33 12.35 -16.26
C PHE A 108 -15.76 11.84 -17.58
N SER A 109 -15.89 10.55 -17.82
CA SER A 109 -15.56 9.91 -19.09
C SER A 109 -16.73 9.09 -19.60
N ILE A 110 -16.93 9.08 -20.90
CA ILE A 110 -17.96 8.28 -21.57
C ILE A 110 -17.23 7.25 -22.43
N THR A 111 -17.48 5.97 -22.17
CA THR A 111 -16.91 4.87 -22.96
C THR A 111 -18.02 4.25 -23.80
N HIS A 112 -17.84 4.17 -25.08
CA HIS A 112 -18.73 3.45 -25.98
C HIS A 112 -18.26 2.01 -26.18
N LYS A 113 -19.19 1.12 -26.51
CA LYS A 113 -18.86 -0.28 -26.85
C LYS A 113 -18.24 -0.34 -28.24
N ASP A 114 -17.37 -1.33 -28.46
CA ASP A 114 -16.82 -1.64 -29.77
C ASP A 114 -17.94 -1.87 -30.80
N GLY A 115 -17.79 -1.32 -32.02
CA GLY A 115 -18.76 -1.47 -33.10
C GLY A 115 -19.89 -0.43 -33.11
N ILE A 116 -19.77 0.66 -32.34
CA ILE A 116 -20.68 1.80 -32.52
C ILE A 116 -20.45 2.41 -33.91
N SER A 117 -21.54 2.79 -34.62
CA SER A 117 -21.43 3.46 -35.92
C SER A 117 -20.87 4.89 -35.72
N GLU A 118 -20.07 5.36 -36.68
CA GLU A 118 -19.51 6.72 -36.65
C GLU A 118 -20.58 7.79 -36.48
N THR A 119 -21.73 7.61 -37.13
CA THR A 119 -22.88 8.55 -37.00
C THR A 119 -23.35 8.70 -35.55
N LYS A 120 -23.49 7.56 -34.83
CA LYS A 120 -23.88 7.60 -33.40
C LYS A 120 -22.82 8.19 -32.50
N LYS A 121 -21.56 8.04 -32.86
CA LYS A 121 -20.44 8.65 -32.17
C LYS A 121 -20.44 10.18 -32.34
N GLU A 122 -20.65 10.63 -33.56
CA GLU A 122 -20.79 12.05 -33.88
C GLU A 122 -21.98 12.67 -33.14
N ASP A 123 -23.14 12.01 -33.17
CA ASP A 123 -24.34 12.42 -32.42
C ASP A 123 -24.06 12.55 -30.92
N LEU A 124 -23.32 11.62 -30.33
CA LEU A 124 -22.97 11.66 -28.93
C LEU A 124 -22.03 12.86 -28.62
N ILE A 125 -21.04 13.09 -29.46
CA ILE A 125 -20.10 14.20 -29.32
C ILE A 125 -20.85 15.53 -29.44
N GLN A 126 -21.76 15.63 -30.40
CA GLN A 126 -22.56 16.83 -30.60
C GLN A 126 -23.48 17.07 -29.39
N TYR A 127 -24.19 16.06 -28.96
CA TYR A 127 -25.04 16.13 -27.77
C TYR A 127 -24.26 16.58 -26.53
N ALA A 128 -23.06 16.03 -26.34
CA ALA A 128 -22.19 16.41 -25.22
C ALA A 128 -21.78 17.91 -25.31
N LYS A 129 -21.42 18.39 -26.48
CA LYS A 129 -21.04 19.81 -26.72
C LYS A 129 -22.19 20.79 -26.50
N GLU A 130 -23.43 20.38 -26.70
CA GLU A 130 -24.63 21.21 -26.53
C GLU A 130 -25.05 21.36 -25.05
N GLN A 131 -24.42 20.64 -24.12
CA GLN A 131 -24.74 20.76 -22.70
C GLN A 131 -24.22 22.09 -22.12
N GLU A 132 -25.06 22.79 -21.38
CA GLU A 132 -24.80 24.14 -20.85
C GLU A 132 -23.56 24.25 -19.98
N HIS A 133 -23.18 23.16 -19.28
CA HIS A 133 -22.05 23.12 -18.37
C HIS A 133 -20.80 22.42 -18.94
N MET A 134 -20.82 22.07 -20.24
CA MET A 134 -19.68 21.44 -20.88
C MET A 134 -18.61 22.51 -21.21
N THR A 135 -17.45 22.39 -20.58
CA THR A 135 -16.34 23.35 -20.82
C THR A 135 -15.48 22.90 -21.99
N ASP A 136 -15.10 21.66 -22.06
CA ASP A 136 -14.29 21.08 -23.13
C ASP A 136 -14.46 19.57 -23.21
N LEU A 137 -14.05 18.98 -24.34
CA LEU A 137 -14.14 17.55 -24.61
C LEU A 137 -12.92 17.12 -25.42
N ILE A 138 -12.32 16.02 -25.00
CA ILE A 138 -11.26 15.34 -25.73
C ILE A 138 -11.66 13.90 -26.01
N GLU A 139 -11.38 13.45 -27.22
CA GLU A 139 -11.54 12.06 -27.62
C GLU A 139 -10.23 11.30 -27.45
N VAL A 140 -10.26 10.18 -26.74
CA VAL A 140 -9.09 9.32 -26.51
C VAL A 140 -9.40 7.89 -26.88
N SER A 141 -8.40 7.17 -27.39
CA SER A 141 -8.45 5.73 -27.57
C SER A 141 -7.76 5.05 -26.39
N GLU A 142 -8.47 4.19 -25.70
CA GLU A 142 -7.89 3.32 -24.67
C GLU A 142 -7.71 1.90 -25.21
N SER A 143 -6.53 1.33 -25.04
CA SER A 143 -6.26 -0.04 -25.41
C SER A 143 -5.37 -0.76 -24.41
N ALA A 144 -5.70 -2.02 -24.13
CA ALA A 144 -4.84 -2.88 -23.35
C ALA A 144 -3.62 -3.29 -24.19
N VAL A 145 -2.42 -3.05 -23.65
CA VAL A 145 -1.16 -3.32 -24.33
C VAL A 145 -0.21 -4.06 -23.41
N THR A 146 0.67 -4.88 -24.04
CA THR A 146 1.83 -5.45 -23.37
C THR A 146 3.08 -4.72 -23.84
N ILE A 147 3.77 -4.08 -22.91
CA ILE A 147 5.04 -3.41 -23.17
C ILE A 147 6.19 -4.38 -22.90
N ARG A 148 7.15 -4.42 -23.80
CA ARG A 148 8.34 -5.28 -23.69
C ARG A 148 9.61 -4.45 -23.82
N ALA A 149 10.52 -4.61 -22.87
CA ALA A 149 11.84 -4.02 -22.90
C ALA A 149 12.80 -4.83 -22.01
N ASN A 150 14.08 -4.90 -22.37
CA ASN A 150 15.13 -5.57 -21.59
C ASN A 150 14.78 -7.00 -21.16
N GLY A 151 14.09 -7.76 -22.04
CA GLY A 151 13.63 -9.13 -21.74
C GLY A 151 12.49 -9.24 -20.74
N LYS A 152 11.95 -8.10 -20.25
CA LYS A 152 10.80 -8.02 -19.34
C LYS A 152 9.54 -7.65 -20.10
N LYS A 153 8.39 -7.99 -19.53
CA LYS A 153 7.06 -7.62 -20.03
C LYS A 153 6.21 -7.00 -18.93
N GLN A 154 5.41 -6.03 -19.29
CA GLN A 154 4.47 -5.38 -18.39
C GLN A 154 3.18 -5.07 -19.14
N ASP A 155 2.05 -5.49 -18.58
CA ASP A 155 0.75 -5.13 -19.11
C ASP A 155 0.36 -3.73 -18.60
N ALA A 156 -0.21 -2.93 -19.50
CA ALA A 156 -0.58 -1.56 -19.25
C ALA A 156 -1.80 -1.16 -20.09
N THR A 157 -2.45 -0.08 -19.71
CA THR A 157 -3.45 0.60 -20.54
C THR A 157 -2.76 1.77 -21.25
N MET A 158 -2.85 1.79 -22.56
CA MET A 158 -2.37 2.87 -23.40
C MET A 158 -3.52 3.84 -23.67
N ILE A 159 -3.32 5.09 -23.34
CA ILE A 159 -4.23 6.20 -23.64
C ILE A 159 -3.63 7.02 -24.77
N GLN A 160 -4.33 7.12 -25.87
CA GLN A 160 -3.89 7.85 -27.04
C GLN A 160 -4.94 8.91 -27.42
N PRO A 161 -4.61 10.21 -27.39
CA PRO A 161 -5.52 11.23 -27.85
C PRO A 161 -5.74 11.12 -29.38
N MET A 162 -6.99 11.23 -29.80
CA MET A 162 -7.36 11.16 -31.22
C MET A 162 -7.14 12.48 -31.97
N SER A 163 -7.01 13.58 -31.24
CA SER A 163 -6.72 14.90 -31.79
C SER A 163 -5.39 15.43 -31.23
N LYS A 164 -4.79 16.41 -31.93
CA LYS A 164 -3.59 17.13 -31.46
C LYS A 164 -3.85 18.03 -30.23
N LYS A 165 -5.03 17.95 -29.60
CA LYS A 165 -5.31 18.65 -28.35
C LYS A 165 -4.43 18.09 -27.25
N ASP A 166 -3.88 18.97 -26.46
CA ASP A 166 -3.03 18.62 -25.34
C ASP A 166 -3.82 17.91 -24.25
N LEU A 167 -3.36 16.73 -23.85
CA LEU A 167 -3.89 15.98 -22.71
C LEU A 167 -3.71 16.71 -21.38
N ASN A 168 -2.84 17.72 -21.31
CA ASN A 168 -2.51 18.42 -20.05
C ASN A 168 -3.70 19.14 -19.39
N GLY A 169 -4.76 19.44 -20.14
CA GLY A 169 -6.00 19.96 -19.58
C GLY A 169 -6.87 18.92 -18.87
N TYR A 170 -6.60 17.64 -19.09
CA TYR A 170 -7.41 16.52 -18.60
C TYR A 170 -6.62 15.58 -17.68
N ILE A 171 -5.33 15.39 -17.98
CA ILE A 171 -4.43 14.55 -17.18
C ILE A 171 -3.12 15.30 -17.00
N SER A 172 -2.71 15.53 -15.76
CA SER A 172 -1.44 16.18 -15.45
C SER A 172 -0.28 15.18 -15.57
N LEU A 173 0.47 15.28 -16.67
CA LEU A 173 1.66 14.47 -16.91
C LEU A 173 2.85 15.12 -16.22
N GLN A 174 3.17 14.67 -14.99
CA GLN A 174 4.24 15.27 -14.20
C GLN A 174 5.05 14.23 -13.42
N ASP A 175 6.31 14.55 -13.19
CA ASP A 175 7.14 13.77 -12.27
C ASP A 175 6.65 13.93 -10.83
N ARG A 176 6.56 12.82 -10.11
CA ARG A 176 6.05 12.78 -8.74
C ARG A 176 6.90 13.60 -7.75
N LYS A 177 8.21 13.61 -7.93
CA LYS A 177 9.16 14.24 -7.00
C LYS A 177 9.49 15.68 -7.39
N SER A 178 9.89 15.88 -8.64
CA SER A 178 10.34 17.18 -9.13
C SER A 178 9.17 18.08 -9.54
N LYS A 179 7.95 17.53 -9.69
CA LYS A 179 6.77 18.25 -10.21
C LYS A 179 6.99 18.84 -11.62
N THR A 180 8.01 18.37 -12.33
CA THR A 180 8.26 18.76 -13.71
C THR A 180 7.15 18.23 -14.58
N LYS A 181 6.50 19.11 -15.33
CA LYS A 181 5.43 18.74 -16.28
C LYS A 181 6.05 18.28 -17.60
N TYR A 182 5.45 17.26 -18.17
CA TYR A 182 5.79 16.73 -19.49
C TYR A 182 4.66 16.99 -20.45
N GLN A 183 5.02 17.29 -21.70
CA GLN A 183 4.08 17.34 -22.80
C GLN A 183 4.20 16.09 -23.64
N LEU A 184 3.10 15.60 -24.15
CA LEU A 184 3.07 14.49 -25.08
C LEU A 184 3.52 15.01 -26.47
N ASP A 185 4.55 14.38 -27.02
CA ASP A 185 5.11 14.69 -28.32
C ASP A 185 4.74 13.60 -29.35
N ASP A 186 4.78 13.93 -30.64
CA ASP A 186 4.43 13.00 -31.72
C ASP A 186 5.46 11.84 -31.83
N ASP A 187 6.68 12.03 -31.32
CA ASP A 187 7.81 11.13 -31.49
C ASP A 187 8.05 10.14 -30.34
N GLY A 188 7.16 10.13 -29.34
CA GLY A 188 7.41 9.31 -28.16
C GLY A 188 6.19 8.91 -27.36
N ILE A 189 6.44 8.17 -26.29
CA ILE A 189 5.43 7.81 -25.32
C ILE A 189 5.88 8.20 -23.91
N ILE A 190 4.91 8.50 -23.06
CA ILE A 190 5.14 8.77 -21.65
C ILE A 190 4.74 7.52 -20.86
N LEU A 191 5.68 6.95 -20.12
CA LEU A 191 5.45 5.82 -19.23
C LEU A 191 5.28 6.29 -17.79
N THR A 192 4.44 5.56 -17.04
CA THR A 192 4.40 5.75 -15.59
C THR A 192 5.74 5.35 -14.95
N GLU A 193 6.16 6.04 -13.89
CA GLU A 193 7.39 5.73 -13.12
C GLU A 193 7.46 4.25 -12.74
N LYS A 194 6.32 3.67 -12.36
CA LYS A 194 6.22 2.25 -12.00
C LYS A 194 6.53 1.33 -13.19
N ALA A 195 5.93 1.58 -14.34
CA ALA A 195 6.15 0.77 -15.54
C ALA A 195 7.60 0.88 -16.02
N ALA A 196 8.16 2.08 -16.06
CA ALA A 196 9.56 2.30 -16.42
C ALA A 196 10.53 1.57 -15.47
N SER A 197 10.28 1.62 -14.18
CA SER A 197 11.08 0.91 -13.17
C SER A 197 11.01 -0.61 -13.31
N LEU A 198 9.82 -1.17 -13.56
CA LEU A 198 9.63 -2.60 -13.72
C LEU A 198 10.32 -3.12 -14.99
N LEU A 199 10.26 -2.37 -16.09
CA LEU A 199 10.90 -2.69 -17.36
C LEU A 199 12.40 -2.40 -17.35
N GLY A 200 12.88 -1.56 -16.42
CA GLY A 200 14.27 -1.12 -16.34
C GLY A 200 14.65 -0.17 -17.47
N VAL A 201 13.71 0.67 -17.93
CA VAL A 201 13.93 1.65 -19.00
C VAL A 201 14.05 3.07 -18.46
N LYS A 202 14.75 3.91 -19.22
CA LYS A 202 14.98 5.33 -18.96
C LYS A 202 14.52 6.19 -20.15
N LYS A 203 14.46 7.49 -19.94
CA LYS A 203 14.18 8.43 -21.02
C LYS A 203 15.17 8.24 -22.16
N GLY A 204 14.64 8.07 -23.38
CA GLY A 204 15.42 7.85 -24.62
C GLY A 204 15.59 6.38 -24.99
N ASP A 205 15.18 5.44 -24.15
CA ASP A 205 15.21 4.02 -24.49
C ASP A 205 14.05 3.65 -25.41
N SER A 206 14.27 2.68 -26.31
CA SER A 206 13.23 2.12 -27.17
C SER A 206 12.50 0.98 -26.47
N ILE A 207 11.20 0.91 -26.65
CA ILE A 207 10.34 -0.15 -26.13
C ILE A 207 9.50 -0.74 -27.25
N LYS A 208 9.03 -1.98 -27.05
CA LYS A 208 8.11 -2.65 -27.96
C LYS A 208 6.72 -2.71 -27.33
N ILE A 209 5.71 -2.26 -28.08
CA ILE A 209 4.32 -2.30 -27.64
C ILE A 209 3.58 -3.33 -28.49
N GLN A 210 2.86 -4.23 -27.84
CA GLN A 210 1.99 -5.21 -28.49
C GLN A 210 0.57 -4.97 -27.98
N ARG A 211 -0.35 -4.62 -28.87
CA ARG A 211 -1.79 -4.56 -28.56
C ARG A 211 -2.33 -5.98 -28.37
N SER A 212 -3.27 -6.12 -27.44
CA SER A 212 -4.00 -7.38 -27.26
C SER A 212 -4.86 -7.62 -28.49
N GLY A 213 -4.42 -8.52 -29.38
CA GLY A 213 -5.10 -8.83 -30.63
C GLY A 213 -4.37 -8.43 -31.92
N ASP A 214 -3.25 -7.69 -31.87
CA ASP A 214 -2.54 -7.20 -33.05
C ASP A 214 -1.05 -7.55 -33.11
N LYS A 215 -0.46 -7.41 -34.33
CA LYS A 215 0.97 -7.54 -34.57
C LYS A 215 1.78 -6.47 -33.83
N GLN A 216 3.01 -6.83 -33.48
CA GLN A 216 3.96 -5.92 -32.79
C GLN A 216 4.13 -4.59 -33.53
N ILE A 217 3.95 -3.50 -32.81
CA ILE A 217 4.35 -2.16 -33.22
C ILE A 217 5.70 -1.88 -32.55
N THR A 218 6.68 -1.49 -33.34
CA THR A 218 8.06 -1.17 -32.85
C THR A 218 8.25 0.30 -32.85
#